data_94f4f323ac5788ce286f509fada69c40
#
_entry.id   94f4f323ac5788ce286f509fada69c40
#
_cell.length_a   1.000
_cell.length_b   1.000
_cell.length_c   1.000
_cell.angle_alpha   90.00
_cell.angle_beta   90.00
_cell.angle_gamma   90.00
#
_symmetry.space_group_name_H-M   'P 1'
#
loop_
_entity.id
_entity.type
_entity.pdbx_description
1 polymer ?
#
loop_
_entity_poly.entity_id
_entity_poly.type
_entity_poly.pdbx_seq_one_letter_code
_entity_poly.pdbx_strand_id
1 'polypeptide(L)'
;MGVKDKVKEFIDNQYKTPKGLIGAYIGEKMVWQHKPETLWTIDLLDIQPGDTILELGCGSGYAMKLILEKNIADKVVGLDISPVVIRSAAIRNKKALQNEKAKLVQGNVKNLPFEDEHFEKVFSIHVIYFWDDLAATITEIVRVLKPGGDCILTLYNGKEEEKWEGINSMVEDQLIPLMKDKGFFEVALVKGPNSRQFHTVAVSGKKHL
;
A
#
# COMPACT_ATOMS: atom_id res chain seq x y z
N MET A 1 0.36 32.85 8.36
CA MET A 1 0.65 31.43 8.70
C MET A 1 1.67 31.43 9.82
N GLY A 2 1.28 30.97 11.01
CA GLY A 2 2.12 30.98 12.22
C GLY A 2 3.23 29.92 12.14
N VAL A 3 4.24 30.02 13.02
CA VAL A 3 5.34 29.02 13.11
C VAL A 3 4.77 27.61 13.35
N LYS A 4 3.71 27.48 14.16
CA LYS A 4 3.04 26.20 14.43
C LYS A 4 2.43 25.59 13.15
N ASP A 5 1.85 26.40 12.27
CA ASP A 5 1.24 25.93 11.03
C ASP A 5 2.30 25.42 10.06
N LYS A 6 3.43 26.12 9.97
CA LYS A 6 4.58 25.69 9.12
C LYS A 6 5.21 24.39 9.62
N VAL A 7 5.31 24.23 10.95
CA VAL A 7 5.84 22.98 11.55
C VAL A 7 4.87 21.83 11.30
N LYS A 8 3.56 22.04 11.44
CA LYS A 8 2.55 21.04 11.15
C LYS A 8 2.60 20.62 9.69
N GLU A 9 2.58 21.59 8.77
CA GLU A 9 2.69 21.35 7.32
C GLU A 9 3.98 20.60 6.95
N PHE A 10 5.11 20.94 7.57
CA PHE A 10 6.37 20.22 7.37
C PHE A 10 6.26 18.76 7.82
N ILE A 11 5.65 18.51 8.99
CA ILE A 11 5.45 17.15 9.51
C ILE A 11 4.50 16.37 8.61
N ASP A 12 3.37 16.95 8.21
CA ASP A 12 2.38 16.33 7.32
C ASP A 12 3.02 15.97 5.97
N ASN A 13 3.87 16.84 5.42
CA ASN A 13 4.65 16.57 4.22
C ASN A 13 5.66 15.41 4.40
N GLN A 14 6.22 15.22 5.61
CA GLN A 14 7.10 14.09 5.90
C GLN A 14 6.34 12.75 5.96
N TYR A 15 5.06 12.76 6.34
CA TYR A 15 4.21 11.56 6.22
C TYR A 15 3.88 11.22 4.77
N LYS A 16 3.68 12.23 3.92
CA LYS A 16 3.36 12.06 2.50
C LYS A 16 4.60 11.69 1.65
N THR A 17 5.68 12.42 1.86
CA THR A 17 6.94 12.26 1.09
C THR A 17 8.13 12.41 2.03
N PRO A 18 8.52 11.35 2.74
CA PRO A 18 9.61 11.40 3.70
C PRO A 18 10.93 11.86 3.06
N LYS A 19 11.62 12.81 3.70
CA LYS A 19 12.92 13.36 3.23
C LYS A 19 13.92 13.44 4.37
N GLY A 20 15.20 13.16 4.05
CA GLY A 20 16.31 13.26 5.00
C GLY A 20 16.18 12.31 6.21
N LEU A 21 16.96 12.58 7.27
CA LEU A 21 16.97 11.78 8.49
C LEU A 21 15.64 11.79 9.24
N ILE A 22 14.93 12.92 9.22
CA ILE A 22 13.61 13.04 9.86
C ILE A 22 12.61 12.13 9.14
N GLY A 23 12.61 12.12 7.81
CA GLY A 23 11.75 11.22 7.03
C GLY A 23 12.06 9.74 7.27
N ALA A 24 13.32 9.37 7.39
CA ALA A 24 13.71 8.01 7.74
C ALA A 24 13.20 7.61 9.13
N TYR A 25 13.34 8.48 10.14
CA TYR A 25 12.82 8.25 11.49
C TYR A 25 11.29 8.12 11.51
N ILE A 26 10.58 8.98 10.79
CA ILE A 26 9.12 8.92 10.68
C ILE A 26 8.70 7.60 10.02
N GLY A 27 9.40 7.17 8.95
CA GLY A 27 9.15 5.89 8.29
C GLY A 27 9.29 4.69 9.25
N GLU A 28 10.32 4.68 10.10
CA GLU A 28 10.51 3.64 11.11
C GLU A 28 9.42 3.68 12.20
N LYS A 29 9.04 4.87 12.66
CA LYS A 29 7.94 5.04 13.62
C LYS A 29 6.63 4.50 13.05
N MET A 30 6.33 4.76 11.79
CA MET A 30 5.13 4.26 11.10
C MET A 30 5.07 2.72 11.10
N VAL A 31 6.19 2.02 10.95
CA VAL A 31 6.26 0.56 11.01
C VAL A 31 5.60 0.00 12.28
N TRP A 32 5.99 0.54 13.44
CA TRP A 32 5.43 0.10 14.72
C TRP A 32 3.96 0.47 14.87
N GLN A 33 3.59 1.63 14.35
CA GLN A 33 2.24 2.15 14.44
C GLN A 33 1.24 1.36 13.60
N HIS A 34 1.67 0.85 12.43
CA HIS A 34 0.81 0.18 11.46
C HIS A 34 0.96 -1.35 11.45
N LYS A 35 1.59 -1.93 12.48
CA LYS A 35 1.81 -3.37 12.55
C LYS A 35 0.52 -4.21 12.53
N PRO A 36 -0.55 -3.90 13.30
CA PRO A 36 -1.77 -4.72 13.31
C PRO A 36 -2.43 -4.81 11.94
N GLU A 37 -2.63 -3.67 11.29
CA GLU A 37 -3.25 -3.59 9.96
C GLU A 37 -2.35 -4.18 8.87
N THR A 38 -1.02 -4.06 9.03
CA THR A 38 -0.07 -4.70 8.11
C THR A 38 -0.19 -6.22 8.15
N LEU A 39 -0.20 -6.81 9.34
CA LEU A 39 -0.37 -8.25 9.50
C LEU A 39 -1.71 -8.73 8.94
N TRP A 40 -2.79 -8.01 9.26
CA TRP A 40 -4.11 -8.31 8.75
C TRP A 40 -4.20 -8.20 7.22
N THR A 41 -3.60 -7.18 6.60
CA THR A 41 -3.55 -7.05 5.14
C THR A 41 -2.80 -8.22 4.50
N ILE A 42 -1.68 -8.64 5.10
CA ILE A 42 -0.91 -9.80 4.61
C ILE A 42 -1.72 -11.10 4.72
N ASP A 43 -2.53 -11.24 5.75
CA ASP A 43 -3.40 -12.42 5.88
C ASP A 43 -4.55 -12.40 4.85
N LEU A 44 -5.10 -11.20 4.53
CA LEU A 44 -6.10 -11.04 3.48
C LEU A 44 -5.57 -11.35 2.07
N LEU A 45 -4.26 -11.19 1.83
CA LEU A 45 -3.66 -11.48 0.52
C LEU A 45 -3.74 -12.96 0.15
N ASP A 46 -3.95 -13.86 1.10
CA ASP A 46 -3.99 -15.32 0.86
C ASP A 46 -2.87 -15.78 -0.09
N ILE A 47 -1.63 -15.50 0.32
CA ILE A 47 -0.43 -15.68 -0.50
C ILE A 47 -0.23 -17.15 -0.82
N GLN A 48 -0.13 -17.47 -2.11
CA GLN A 48 0.10 -18.83 -2.61
C GLN A 48 1.56 -19.02 -3.03
N PRO A 49 2.06 -20.27 -3.03
CA PRO A 49 3.36 -20.60 -3.61
C PRO A 49 3.46 -20.16 -5.08
N GLY A 50 4.50 -19.42 -5.40
CA GLY A 50 4.73 -18.90 -6.75
C GLY A 50 4.21 -17.48 -6.98
N ASP A 51 3.47 -16.89 -6.05
CA ASP A 51 2.99 -15.50 -6.19
C ASP A 51 4.14 -14.51 -6.30
N THR A 52 4.05 -13.62 -7.28
CA THR A 52 4.80 -12.36 -7.38
C THR A 52 3.89 -11.23 -6.91
N ILE A 53 4.33 -10.52 -5.88
CA ILE A 53 3.49 -9.57 -5.14
C ILE A 53 4.04 -8.17 -5.30
N LEU A 54 3.18 -7.18 -5.57
CA LEU A 54 3.52 -5.75 -5.60
C LEU A 54 2.92 -5.01 -4.42
N GLU A 55 3.77 -4.33 -3.65
CA GLU A 55 3.36 -3.34 -2.65
C GLU A 55 3.50 -1.92 -3.22
N LEU A 56 2.39 -1.19 -3.31
CA LEU A 56 2.33 0.22 -3.71
C LEU A 56 2.49 1.11 -2.48
N GLY A 57 3.52 1.99 -2.49
CA GLY A 57 3.89 2.81 -1.34
C GLY A 57 4.51 1.97 -0.22
N CYS A 58 5.53 1.19 -0.54
CA CYS A 58 6.14 0.23 0.38
C CYS A 58 6.84 0.87 1.59
N GLY A 59 7.00 2.20 1.59
CA GLY A 59 7.66 2.92 2.67
C GLY A 59 9.03 2.31 3.00
N SER A 60 9.27 2.03 4.27
CA SER A 60 10.51 1.40 4.72
C SER A 60 10.55 -0.14 4.55
N GLY A 61 9.62 -0.73 3.80
CA GLY A 61 9.63 -2.13 3.39
C GLY A 61 9.29 -3.13 4.49
N TYR A 62 8.44 -2.77 5.44
CA TYR A 62 8.11 -3.64 6.55
C TYR A 62 7.15 -4.78 6.16
N ALA A 63 6.09 -4.49 5.40
CA ALA A 63 5.19 -5.53 4.91
C ALA A 63 5.93 -6.49 3.97
N MET A 64 6.77 -5.98 3.06
CA MET A 64 7.68 -6.80 2.25
C MET A 64 8.46 -7.80 3.11
N LYS A 65 9.11 -7.32 4.20
CA LYS A 65 9.89 -8.17 5.11
C LYS A 65 9.03 -9.29 5.69
N LEU A 66 7.84 -8.98 6.20
CA LEU A 66 6.94 -9.95 6.80
C LEU A 66 6.46 -11.02 5.80
N ILE A 67 6.17 -10.62 4.55
CA ILE A 67 5.79 -11.54 3.48
C ILE A 67 6.97 -12.46 3.15
N LEU A 68 8.16 -11.90 2.99
CA LEU A 68 9.38 -12.67 2.68
C LEU A 68 9.76 -13.66 3.80
N GLU A 69 9.51 -13.31 5.07
CA GLU A 69 9.72 -14.20 6.21
C GLU A 69 8.78 -15.41 6.22
N LYS A 70 7.58 -15.31 5.61
CA LYS A 70 6.68 -16.47 5.40
C LYS A 70 7.26 -17.50 4.42
N ASN A 71 8.17 -17.09 3.54
CA ASN A 71 8.85 -17.90 2.52
C ASN A 71 7.88 -18.71 1.62
N ILE A 72 6.74 -18.12 1.27
CA ILE A 72 5.71 -18.70 0.41
C ILE A 72 5.75 -18.04 -0.97
N ALA A 73 5.75 -16.71 -1.03
CA ALA A 73 5.82 -15.95 -2.27
C ALA A 73 7.11 -16.23 -3.04
N ASP A 74 7.01 -16.23 -4.37
CA ASP A 74 8.20 -16.30 -5.21
C ASP A 74 9.01 -15.01 -5.15
N LYS A 75 8.34 -13.85 -5.27
CA LYS A 75 8.98 -12.55 -5.25
C LYS A 75 8.08 -11.47 -4.66
N VAL A 76 8.69 -10.51 -3.96
CA VAL A 76 8.00 -9.31 -3.46
C VAL A 76 8.66 -8.07 -4.04
N VAL A 77 7.87 -7.25 -4.72
CA VAL A 77 8.30 -5.98 -5.30
C VAL A 77 7.69 -4.83 -4.51
N GLY A 78 8.51 -3.89 -4.05
CA GLY A 78 8.06 -2.66 -3.40
C GLY A 78 8.28 -1.45 -4.30
N LEU A 79 7.25 -0.63 -4.46
CA LEU A 79 7.34 0.65 -5.16
C LEU A 79 7.04 1.79 -4.19
N ASP A 80 7.85 2.83 -4.22
CA ASP A 80 7.60 4.08 -3.49
C ASP A 80 8.15 5.28 -4.25
N ILE A 81 7.53 6.44 -4.08
CA ILE A 81 7.98 7.68 -4.72
C ILE A 81 9.20 8.28 -4.01
N SER A 82 9.39 7.99 -2.73
CA SER A 82 10.45 8.57 -1.90
C SER A 82 11.74 7.74 -1.95
N PRO A 83 12.84 8.29 -2.48
CA PRO A 83 14.13 7.59 -2.49
C PRO A 83 14.69 7.35 -1.08
N VAL A 84 14.24 8.12 -0.09
CA VAL A 84 14.70 7.98 1.31
C VAL A 84 14.16 6.69 1.92
N VAL A 85 12.84 6.45 1.77
CA VAL A 85 12.23 5.22 2.32
C VAL A 85 12.63 3.98 1.53
N ILE A 86 12.86 4.09 0.22
CA ILE A 86 13.43 3.01 -0.61
C ILE A 86 14.81 2.58 -0.07
N ARG A 87 15.68 3.52 0.36
CA ARG A 87 16.94 3.17 1.01
C ARG A 87 16.74 2.43 2.33
N SER A 88 15.78 2.87 3.16
CA SER A 88 15.43 2.18 4.40
C SER A 88 14.89 0.77 4.12
N ALA A 89 14.03 0.63 3.12
CA ALA A 89 13.50 -0.66 2.66
C ALA A 89 14.63 -1.58 2.17
N ALA A 90 15.63 -1.05 1.45
CA ALA A 90 16.78 -1.82 0.98
C ALA A 90 17.64 -2.35 2.14
N ILE A 91 17.85 -1.56 3.17
CA ILE A 91 18.56 -2.00 4.37
C ILE A 91 17.80 -3.12 5.07
N ARG A 92 16.47 -2.93 5.27
CA ARG A 92 15.59 -3.90 5.94
C ARG A 92 15.51 -5.24 5.21
N ASN A 93 15.47 -5.21 3.88
CA ASN A 93 15.27 -6.40 3.05
C ASN A 93 16.57 -6.84 2.32
N LYS A 94 17.74 -6.45 2.82
CA LYS A 94 19.05 -6.66 2.16
C LYS A 94 19.26 -8.09 1.69
N LYS A 95 19.00 -9.08 2.55
CA LYS A 95 19.19 -10.50 2.23
C LYS A 95 18.27 -10.95 1.08
N ALA A 96 17.01 -10.54 1.09
CA ALA A 96 16.06 -10.91 0.06
C ALA A 96 16.38 -10.24 -1.29
N LEU A 97 16.88 -8.98 -1.26
CA LEU A 97 17.38 -8.30 -2.47
C LEU A 97 18.60 -9.02 -3.07
N GLN A 98 19.55 -9.47 -2.25
CA GLN A 98 20.72 -10.21 -2.70
C GLN A 98 20.38 -11.58 -3.31
N ASN A 99 19.30 -12.21 -2.82
CA ASN A 99 18.79 -13.49 -3.30
C ASN A 99 17.72 -13.35 -4.39
N GLU A 100 17.52 -12.14 -4.93
CA GLU A 100 16.53 -11.82 -5.97
C GLU A 100 15.06 -12.10 -5.60
N LYS A 101 14.79 -12.42 -4.32
CA LYS A 101 13.44 -12.61 -3.78
C LYS A 101 12.69 -11.30 -3.51
N ALA A 102 13.41 -10.18 -3.52
CA ALA A 102 12.83 -8.84 -3.42
C ALA A 102 13.36 -7.93 -4.52
N LYS A 103 12.54 -6.95 -4.91
CA LYS A 103 12.93 -5.83 -5.79
C LYS A 103 12.36 -4.54 -5.23
N LEU A 104 13.12 -3.47 -5.29
CA LEU A 104 12.67 -2.13 -4.91
C LEU A 104 12.75 -1.21 -6.12
N VAL A 105 11.69 -0.44 -6.31
CA VAL A 105 11.56 0.47 -7.46
C VAL A 105 11.13 1.83 -6.95
N GLN A 106 11.85 2.88 -7.31
CA GLN A 106 11.38 4.24 -7.12
C GLN A 106 10.46 4.59 -8.29
N GLY A 107 9.20 4.95 -8.00
CA GLY A 107 8.23 5.23 -9.05
C GLY A 107 6.94 5.85 -8.55
N ASN A 108 6.08 6.20 -9.51
CA ASN A 108 4.76 6.76 -9.26
C ASN A 108 3.69 5.71 -9.59
N VAL A 109 2.71 5.58 -8.71
CA VAL A 109 1.60 4.62 -8.85
C VAL A 109 0.73 4.85 -10.10
N LYS A 110 0.75 6.07 -10.67
CA LYS A 110 0.02 6.42 -11.90
C LYS A 110 0.71 5.98 -13.20
N ASN A 111 1.95 5.49 -13.10
CA ASN A 111 2.73 5.00 -14.23
C ASN A 111 3.70 3.94 -13.71
N LEU A 112 3.20 2.72 -13.58
CA LEU A 112 3.96 1.61 -13.01
C LEU A 112 4.97 1.07 -14.03
N PRO A 113 6.27 1.02 -13.69
CA PRO A 113 7.33 0.58 -14.61
C PRO A 113 7.41 -0.97 -14.67
N PHE A 114 6.27 -1.60 -14.87
CA PHE A 114 6.12 -3.04 -14.95
C PHE A 114 5.34 -3.42 -16.20
N GLU A 115 5.57 -4.63 -16.69
CA GLU A 115 4.83 -5.23 -17.80
C GLU A 115 3.38 -5.51 -17.39
N ASP A 116 2.51 -5.66 -18.38
CA ASP A 116 1.14 -6.08 -18.21
C ASP A 116 1.11 -7.49 -17.61
N GLU A 117 0.11 -7.77 -16.79
CA GLU A 117 -0.16 -9.10 -16.24
C GLU A 117 1.05 -9.75 -15.56
N HIS A 118 1.78 -8.96 -14.77
CA HIS A 118 3.02 -9.39 -14.12
C HIS A 118 2.82 -9.94 -12.70
N PHE A 119 1.81 -9.44 -11.97
CA PHE A 119 1.63 -9.73 -10.54
C PHE A 119 0.37 -10.56 -10.28
N GLU A 120 0.48 -11.55 -9.39
CA GLU A 120 -0.67 -12.26 -8.82
C GLU A 120 -1.39 -11.42 -7.78
N LYS A 121 -0.66 -10.61 -7.02
CA LYS A 121 -1.20 -9.78 -5.93
C LYS A 121 -0.66 -8.37 -6.02
N VAL A 122 -1.55 -7.38 -5.89
CA VAL A 122 -1.19 -5.96 -5.70
C VAL A 122 -1.87 -5.46 -4.44
N PHE A 123 -1.11 -4.80 -3.56
CA PHE A 123 -1.68 -4.23 -2.36
C PHE A 123 -1.07 -2.88 -1.99
N SER A 124 -1.77 -2.12 -1.16
CA SER A 124 -1.26 -0.93 -0.51
C SER A 124 -1.79 -0.79 0.91
N ILE A 125 -1.03 -0.13 1.78
CA ILE A 125 -1.42 0.14 3.17
C ILE A 125 -1.23 1.62 3.45
N HIS A 126 -2.34 2.35 3.71
CA HIS A 126 -2.36 3.78 4.03
C HIS A 126 -1.76 4.72 2.97
N VAL A 127 -1.83 4.36 1.68
CA VAL A 127 -1.27 5.15 0.58
C VAL A 127 -2.33 5.87 -0.24
N ILE A 128 -3.54 5.32 -0.30
CA ILE A 128 -4.66 5.82 -1.13
C ILE A 128 -5.00 7.30 -0.87
N TYR A 129 -4.78 7.80 0.35
CA TYR A 129 -5.02 9.22 0.70
C TYR A 129 -4.17 10.21 -0.10
N PHE A 130 -3.08 9.73 -0.71
CA PHE A 130 -2.09 10.52 -1.42
C PHE A 130 -2.23 10.40 -2.94
N TRP A 131 -3.18 9.59 -3.42
CA TRP A 131 -3.43 9.43 -4.84
C TRP A 131 -4.25 10.63 -5.33
N ASP A 132 -3.64 11.42 -6.19
CA ASP A 132 -4.25 12.61 -6.81
C ASP A 132 -5.10 12.26 -8.04
N ASP A 133 -4.90 11.06 -8.61
CA ASP A 133 -5.67 10.51 -9.73
C ASP A 133 -5.96 9.03 -9.47
N LEU A 134 -7.14 8.80 -8.87
CA LEU A 134 -7.60 7.46 -8.50
C LEU A 134 -7.81 6.60 -9.76
N ALA A 135 -8.37 7.20 -10.83
CA ALA A 135 -8.68 6.47 -12.06
C ALA A 135 -7.42 5.99 -12.79
N ALA A 136 -6.40 6.85 -12.91
CA ALA A 136 -5.12 6.46 -13.48
C ALA A 136 -4.45 5.35 -12.65
N THR A 137 -4.47 5.47 -11.32
CA THR A 137 -3.85 4.48 -10.44
C THR A 137 -4.55 3.11 -10.52
N ILE A 138 -5.89 3.07 -10.50
CA ILE A 138 -6.63 1.81 -10.64
C ILE A 138 -6.43 1.20 -12.03
N THR A 139 -6.36 2.02 -13.07
CA THR A 139 -6.05 1.53 -14.43
C THR A 139 -4.67 0.83 -14.48
N GLU A 140 -3.65 1.41 -13.87
CA GLU A 140 -2.33 0.81 -13.79
C GLU A 140 -2.32 -0.48 -12.94
N ILE A 141 -3.04 -0.51 -11.82
CA ILE A 141 -3.18 -1.73 -11.01
C ILE A 141 -3.80 -2.85 -11.83
N VAL A 142 -4.91 -2.57 -12.55
CA VAL A 142 -5.55 -3.57 -13.44
C VAL A 142 -4.57 -4.04 -14.51
N ARG A 143 -3.82 -3.14 -15.13
CA ARG A 143 -2.87 -3.48 -16.19
C ARG A 143 -1.81 -4.46 -15.72
N VAL A 144 -1.20 -4.20 -14.56
CA VAL A 144 -0.09 -5.03 -14.06
C VAL A 144 -0.53 -6.30 -13.34
N LEU A 145 -1.80 -6.39 -12.91
CA LEU A 145 -2.36 -7.62 -12.34
C LEU A 145 -2.61 -8.66 -13.43
N LYS A 146 -2.29 -9.92 -13.14
CA LYS A 146 -2.69 -11.06 -13.95
C LYS A 146 -4.21 -11.27 -13.90
N PRO A 147 -4.81 -11.87 -14.93
CA PRO A 147 -6.18 -12.37 -14.83
C PRO A 147 -6.37 -13.24 -13.59
N GLY A 148 -7.43 -13.01 -12.82
CA GLY A 148 -7.68 -13.69 -11.55
C GLY A 148 -6.83 -13.19 -10.37
N GLY A 149 -5.95 -12.20 -10.58
CA GLY A 149 -5.12 -11.61 -9.53
C GLY A 149 -5.91 -10.73 -8.56
N ASP A 150 -5.43 -10.61 -7.33
CA ASP A 150 -6.10 -9.89 -6.24
C ASP A 150 -5.50 -8.50 -6.00
N CYS A 151 -6.38 -7.53 -5.76
CA CYS A 151 -6.03 -6.19 -5.29
C CYS A 151 -6.59 -5.97 -3.89
N ILE A 152 -5.73 -5.48 -2.95
CA ILE A 152 -6.14 -5.15 -1.58
C ILE A 152 -5.62 -3.77 -1.22
N LEU A 153 -6.54 -2.84 -0.95
CA LEU A 153 -6.24 -1.46 -0.58
C LEU A 153 -6.69 -1.19 0.85
N THR A 154 -5.74 -1.21 1.78
CA THR A 154 -5.99 -1.03 3.22
C THR A 154 -5.85 0.43 3.62
N LEU A 155 -6.81 0.92 4.40
CA LEU A 155 -6.88 2.30 4.86
C LEU A 155 -7.60 2.43 6.21
N TYR A 156 -7.49 3.60 6.83
CA TYR A 156 -8.37 4.00 7.93
C TYR A 156 -9.55 4.82 7.40
N ASN A 157 -10.73 4.60 7.97
CA ASN A 157 -11.94 5.32 7.59
C ASN A 157 -12.67 5.97 8.76
N GLY A 158 -12.03 6.01 9.92
CA GLY A 158 -12.53 6.65 11.14
C GLY A 158 -11.61 6.46 12.32
N LYS A 159 -11.95 7.12 13.43
CA LYS A 159 -11.25 7.00 14.70
C LYS A 159 -12.23 7.16 15.86
N GLU A 160 -12.18 6.29 16.87
CA GLU A 160 -13.11 6.27 17.99
C GLU A 160 -14.57 6.24 17.51
N GLU A 161 -15.38 7.22 17.88
CA GLU A 161 -16.77 7.34 17.40
C GLU A 161 -16.89 8.15 16.10
N GLU A 162 -15.78 8.75 15.63
CA GLU A 162 -15.77 9.61 14.44
C GLU A 162 -15.57 8.80 13.18
N LYS A 163 -16.51 8.93 12.23
CA LYS A 163 -16.37 8.47 10.85
C LYS A 163 -15.78 9.59 9.99
N TRP A 164 -14.84 9.26 9.14
CA TRP A 164 -14.26 10.21 8.19
C TRP A 164 -15.09 10.21 6.90
N GLU A 165 -16.15 11.05 6.88
CA GLU A 165 -17.12 11.08 5.80
C GLU A 165 -16.47 11.22 4.42
N GLY A 166 -15.47 12.11 4.27
CA GLY A 166 -14.76 12.28 3.00
C GLY A 166 -14.02 11.02 2.52
N ILE A 167 -13.49 10.23 3.46
CA ILE A 167 -12.82 8.95 3.14
C ILE A 167 -13.89 7.88 2.81
N ASN A 168 -14.97 7.82 3.58
CA ASN A 168 -16.04 6.88 3.32
C ASN A 168 -16.70 7.14 1.96
N SER A 169 -17.03 8.39 1.63
CA SER A 169 -17.54 8.76 0.31
C SER A 169 -16.54 8.45 -0.82
N MET A 170 -15.25 8.73 -0.62
CA MET A 170 -14.24 8.36 -1.62
C MET A 170 -14.21 6.84 -1.85
N VAL A 171 -14.34 6.03 -0.80
CA VAL A 171 -14.36 4.56 -0.92
C VAL A 171 -15.66 4.08 -1.57
N GLU A 172 -16.81 4.50 -1.06
CA GLU A 172 -18.11 3.96 -1.45
C GLU A 172 -18.61 4.52 -2.79
N ASP A 173 -18.42 5.84 -3.03
CA ASP A 173 -18.98 6.52 -4.19
C ASP A 173 -18.00 6.61 -5.37
N GLN A 174 -16.69 6.42 -5.14
CA GLN A 174 -15.68 6.56 -6.19
C GLN A 174 -14.87 5.26 -6.37
N LEU A 175 -14.14 4.78 -5.34
CA LEU A 175 -13.20 3.67 -5.49
C LEU A 175 -13.89 2.35 -5.86
N ILE A 176 -14.92 1.94 -5.11
CA ILE A 176 -15.63 0.67 -5.37
C ILE A 176 -16.30 0.66 -6.75
N PRO A 177 -17.05 1.69 -7.16
CA PRO A 177 -17.60 1.76 -8.52
C PRO A 177 -16.51 1.75 -9.60
N LEU A 178 -15.42 2.51 -9.39
CA LEU A 178 -14.31 2.56 -10.35
C LEU A 178 -13.62 1.20 -10.51
N MET A 179 -13.36 0.47 -9.42
CA MET A 179 -12.78 -0.87 -9.51
C MET A 179 -13.66 -1.81 -10.32
N LYS A 180 -14.98 -1.77 -10.10
CA LYS A 180 -15.94 -2.58 -10.88
C LYS A 180 -15.93 -2.20 -12.37
N ASP A 181 -15.93 -0.90 -12.68
CA ASP A 181 -15.88 -0.38 -14.05
C ASP A 181 -14.58 -0.80 -14.76
N LYS A 182 -13.46 -0.85 -14.05
CA LYS A 182 -12.15 -1.22 -14.58
C LYS A 182 -11.91 -2.73 -14.66
N GLY A 183 -12.90 -3.56 -14.35
CA GLY A 183 -12.83 -5.00 -14.54
C GLY A 183 -12.43 -5.80 -13.31
N PHE A 184 -12.64 -5.26 -12.12
CA PHE A 184 -12.63 -6.06 -10.89
C PHE A 184 -14.01 -6.65 -10.61
N PHE A 185 -14.05 -7.90 -10.18
CA PHE A 185 -15.22 -8.57 -9.61
C PHE A 185 -14.98 -8.90 -8.13
N GLU A 186 -16.04 -9.35 -7.43
CA GLU A 186 -15.99 -9.60 -5.98
C GLU A 186 -15.47 -8.39 -5.20
N VAL A 187 -15.76 -7.16 -5.69
CA VAL A 187 -15.30 -5.94 -5.01
C VAL A 187 -16.06 -5.78 -3.69
N ALA A 188 -15.33 -5.81 -2.58
CA ALA A 188 -15.87 -5.78 -1.23
C ALA A 188 -15.13 -4.81 -0.31
N LEU A 189 -15.86 -4.18 0.61
CA LEU A 189 -15.30 -3.45 1.74
C LEU A 189 -15.22 -4.39 2.94
N VAL A 190 -14.02 -4.72 3.36
CA VAL A 190 -13.75 -5.65 4.47
C VAL A 190 -13.34 -4.86 5.71
N LYS A 191 -13.96 -5.14 6.85
CA LYS A 191 -13.59 -4.52 8.14
C LYS A 191 -12.42 -5.27 8.75
N GLY A 192 -11.42 -4.50 9.18
CA GLY A 192 -10.21 -4.99 9.81
C GLY A 192 -10.17 -4.72 11.33
N PRO A 193 -8.99 -4.95 11.93
CA PRO A 193 -8.79 -4.69 13.35
C PRO A 193 -8.82 -3.19 13.64
N ASN A 194 -9.36 -2.80 14.80
CA ASN A 194 -9.15 -1.47 15.32
C ASN A 194 -7.70 -1.34 15.80
N SER A 195 -6.98 -0.39 15.25
CA SER A 195 -5.58 -0.12 15.59
C SER A 195 -5.47 1.28 16.19
N ARG A 196 -5.04 1.38 17.45
CA ARG A 196 -4.91 2.68 18.16
C ARG A 196 -6.16 3.55 18.04
N GLN A 197 -7.34 2.94 18.21
CA GLN A 197 -8.67 3.55 18.06
C GLN A 197 -9.04 3.93 16.61
N PHE A 198 -8.19 3.70 15.61
CA PHE A 198 -8.54 3.87 14.21
C PHE A 198 -9.30 2.65 13.67
N HIS A 199 -10.30 2.90 12.85
CA HIS A 199 -11.06 1.88 12.14
C HIS A 199 -10.31 1.50 10.86
N THR A 200 -9.83 0.27 10.81
CA THR A 200 -9.17 -0.27 9.62
C THR A 200 -10.21 -0.91 8.71
N VAL A 201 -10.12 -0.59 7.42
CA VAL A 201 -10.88 -1.26 6.36
C VAL A 201 -9.95 -1.57 5.19
N ALA A 202 -10.36 -2.54 4.37
CA ALA A 202 -9.73 -2.78 3.07
C ALA A 202 -10.80 -2.85 1.98
N VAL A 203 -10.51 -2.27 0.83
CA VAL A 203 -11.24 -2.57 -0.40
C VAL A 203 -10.48 -3.68 -1.11
N SER A 204 -11.14 -4.81 -1.30
CA SER A 204 -10.60 -5.95 -2.05
C SER A 204 -11.32 -6.11 -3.37
N GLY A 205 -10.67 -6.68 -4.36
CA GLY A 205 -11.27 -7.06 -5.64
C GLY A 205 -10.36 -7.99 -6.40
N LYS A 206 -10.94 -8.80 -7.28
CA LYS A 206 -10.23 -9.75 -8.13
C LYS A 206 -10.36 -9.33 -9.59
N LYS A 207 -9.25 -9.28 -10.35
CA LYS A 207 -9.28 -8.97 -11.78
C LYS A 207 -9.99 -10.08 -12.55
N HIS A 208 -10.89 -9.71 -13.48
CA HIS A 208 -11.52 -10.68 -14.38
C HIS A 208 -10.47 -11.50 -15.16
N LEU A 209 -10.86 -12.74 -15.53
CA LEU A 209 -10.08 -13.64 -16.38
C LEU A 209 -9.89 -13.10 -17.80
#